data_b48169a62483bdc1a663607a36e73223
#
_entry.id   b48169a62483bdc1a663607a36e73223
#
_cell.length_a   1.000
_cell.length_b   1.000
_cell.length_c   1.000
_cell.angle_alpha   90.00
_cell.angle_beta   90.00
_cell.angle_gamma   90.00
#
_symmetry.space_group_name_H-M   'P 1'
#
loop_
_entity.id
_entity.type
_entity.pdbx_description
1 polymer ?
#
loop_
_entity_poly.entity_id
_entity_poly.type
_entity_poly.pdbx_seq_one_letter_code
_entity_poly.pdbx_strand_id
1 'polypeptide(L)'
;MGDATADAGSTGPLDRGSLQRFRAEVIGQKNLPTIPAVLARVLGLVEREDSSTRDLVDLIEHDQALTGKMLRLANSAFFGQSRRVATIPRAVMLLGFSTVRNLALGVKVWDTIAPGIPSERLRALWSHAVMVAVGSKVLTAKLCAGDPDEAFTAGLLHDVGRLILGARFKDAYWTAGAEPVRSIVDVEQAAFGVQHAEVGGWLLETWGLPPSIVEAARLHHAAPDRPGITALVGATNRLVAATDVAERRLRPEAADALARETARGVTPELWDVVITALAEDGALETLGRVEA
;
A
#
# COMPACT_ATOMS: atom_id res chain seq x y z
N MET A 1 -0.18 -41.09 -9.52
CA MET A 1 -1.51 -40.53 -9.30
C MET A 1 -1.57 -40.10 -7.85
N GLY A 2 -1.18 -38.87 -7.55
CA GLY A 2 -1.14 -38.28 -6.21
C GLY A 2 -2.14 -37.16 -6.21
N ASP A 3 -3.07 -37.27 -5.33
CA ASP A 3 -4.27 -36.47 -5.14
C ASP A 3 -3.91 -35.03 -4.80
N ALA A 4 -4.11 -34.12 -5.74
CA ALA A 4 -3.97 -32.68 -5.56
C ALA A 4 -5.35 -32.09 -5.17
N THR A 5 -5.92 -32.60 -4.07
CA THR A 5 -7.07 -31.92 -3.46
C THR A 5 -6.58 -30.71 -2.71
N ALA A 6 -6.82 -29.56 -3.32
CA ALA A 6 -6.63 -28.25 -2.73
C ALA A 6 -7.34 -28.20 -1.36
N ASP A 7 -6.58 -27.91 -0.32
CA ASP A 7 -7.05 -27.64 1.05
C ASP A 7 -7.78 -26.27 1.10
N ALA A 8 -8.91 -26.19 0.39
CA ALA A 8 -9.77 -25.02 0.30
C ALA A 8 -10.80 -24.94 1.44
N GLY A 9 -10.68 -25.78 2.48
CA GLY A 9 -11.71 -25.98 3.50
C GLY A 9 -11.28 -25.87 4.96
N SER A 10 -10.02 -25.59 5.29
CA SER A 10 -9.61 -25.42 6.69
C SER A 10 -10.01 -24.03 7.18
N THR A 11 -10.98 -23.96 8.09
CA THR A 11 -11.45 -22.73 8.76
C THR A 11 -10.62 -22.37 9.99
N GLY A 12 -9.47 -22.99 10.21
CA GLY A 12 -8.57 -22.77 11.34
C GLY A 12 -7.18 -22.28 10.93
N PRO A 13 -6.34 -21.89 11.92
CA PRO A 13 -4.99 -21.43 11.66
C PRO A 13 -4.16 -22.49 10.93
N LEU A 14 -3.34 -22.06 9.97
CA LEU A 14 -2.45 -22.94 9.24
C LEU A 14 -1.46 -23.61 10.20
N ASP A 15 -1.34 -24.91 10.13
CA ASP A 15 -0.25 -25.62 10.79
C ASP A 15 1.10 -25.28 10.13
N ARG A 16 2.19 -25.69 10.78
CA ARG A 16 3.55 -25.39 10.30
C ARG A 16 3.77 -25.87 8.85
N GLY A 17 3.25 -27.04 8.48
CA GLY A 17 3.40 -27.59 7.13
C GLY A 17 2.60 -26.83 6.09
N SER A 18 1.36 -26.47 6.42
CA SER A 18 0.48 -25.66 5.56
C SER A 18 1.02 -24.24 5.40
N LEU A 19 1.58 -23.64 6.45
CA LEU A 19 2.22 -22.33 6.39
C LEU A 19 3.46 -22.37 5.47
N GLN A 20 4.29 -23.41 5.57
CA GLN A 20 5.44 -23.56 4.66
C GLN A 20 4.99 -23.73 3.20
N ARG A 21 3.94 -24.49 2.94
CA ARG A 21 3.36 -24.61 1.60
C ARG A 21 2.82 -23.26 1.10
N PHE A 22 2.06 -22.55 1.93
CA PHE A 22 1.54 -21.23 1.58
C PHE A 22 2.66 -20.22 1.30
N ARG A 23 3.69 -20.19 2.14
CA ARG A 23 4.88 -19.39 1.88
C ARG A 23 5.55 -19.76 0.54
N ALA A 24 5.71 -21.05 0.27
CA ALA A 24 6.27 -21.52 -0.99
C ALA A 24 5.39 -21.17 -2.20
N GLU A 25 4.07 -21.11 -2.04
CA GLU A 25 3.14 -20.63 -3.07
C GLU A 25 3.34 -19.15 -3.34
N VAL A 26 3.44 -18.32 -2.29
CA VAL A 26 3.69 -16.87 -2.40
C VAL A 26 5.05 -16.59 -3.04
N ILE A 27 6.11 -17.28 -2.59
CA ILE A 27 7.46 -17.11 -3.11
C ILE A 27 7.63 -17.80 -4.48
N GLY A 28 7.07 -19.00 -4.63
CA GLY A 28 7.24 -19.85 -5.81
C GLY A 28 6.38 -19.49 -7.00
N GLN A 29 5.54 -18.48 -6.89
CA GLN A 29 4.65 -17.99 -7.95
C GLN A 29 3.73 -19.05 -8.59
N LYS A 30 3.52 -20.22 -7.95
CA LYS A 30 2.69 -21.28 -8.54
C LYS A 30 1.21 -20.91 -8.67
N ASN A 31 0.73 -19.95 -7.85
CA ASN A 31 -0.65 -19.45 -7.87
C ASN A 31 -0.76 -17.91 -7.77
N LEU A 32 0.36 -17.19 -7.62
CA LEU A 32 0.41 -15.76 -7.82
C LEU A 32 0.89 -15.47 -9.24
N PRO A 33 0.36 -14.42 -9.88
CA PRO A 33 0.80 -14.07 -11.22
C PRO A 33 2.32 -13.87 -11.24
N THR A 34 2.99 -14.44 -12.23
CA THR A 34 4.37 -14.07 -12.58
C THR A 34 4.43 -12.55 -12.65
N ILE A 35 5.51 -11.93 -12.17
CA ILE A 35 5.66 -10.47 -12.29
C ILE A 35 5.24 -10.06 -13.71
N PRO A 36 4.15 -9.29 -13.89
CA PRO A 36 3.75 -8.87 -15.22
C PRO A 36 4.90 -8.14 -15.90
N ALA A 37 5.09 -8.35 -17.19
CA ALA A 37 6.19 -7.71 -17.93
C ALA A 37 6.23 -6.19 -17.72
N VAL A 38 5.05 -5.55 -17.61
CA VAL A 38 4.93 -4.12 -17.31
C VAL A 38 5.45 -3.80 -15.91
N LEU A 39 5.11 -4.63 -14.90
CA LEU A 39 5.60 -4.44 -13.53
C LEU A 39 7.13 -4.60 -13.47
N ALA A 40 7.68 -5.63 -14.11
CA ALA A 40 9.13 -5.82 -14.20
C ALA A 40 9.83 -4.63 -14.86
N ARG A 41 9.22 -4.04 -15.89
CA ARG A 41 9.75 -2.82 -16.54
C ARG A 41 9.68 -1.60 -15.63
N VAL A 42 8.58 -1.43 -14.86
CA VAL A 42 8.48 -0.35 -13.87
C VAL A 42 9.54 -0.51 -12.78
N LEU A 43 9.75 -1.73 -12.27
CA LEU A 43 10.82 -2.03 -11.31
C LEU A 43 12.19 -1.68 -11.88
N GLY A 44 12.48 -2.08 -13.12
CA GLY A 44 13.73 -1.72 -13.80
C GLY A 44 13.95 -0.20 -13.93
N LEU A 45 12.88 0.62 -13.99
CA LEU A 45 13.00 2.08 -13.95
C LEU A 45 13.29 2.60 -12.52
N VAL A 46 12.95 1.84 -11.47
CA VAL A 46 13.31 2.19 -10.08
C VAL A 46 14.79 1.96 -9.82
N GLU A 47 15.36 0.89 -10.38
CA GLU A 47 16.74 0.49 -10.14
C GLU A 47 17.77 1.32 -10.95
N ARG A 48 17.34 1.94 -12.06
CA ARG A 48 18.23 2.65 -12.97
C ARG A 48 18.27 4.14 -12.66
N GLU A 49 19.46 4.64 -12.31
CA GLU A 49 19.71 6.07 -12.10
C GLU A 49 19.55 6.91 -13.38
N ASP A 50 19.72 6.31 -14.56
CA ASP A 50 19.63 6.96 -15.88
C ASP A 50 18.23 6.87 -16.52
N SER A 51 17.21 6.43 -15.78
CA SER A 51 15.85 6.32 -16.28
C SER A 51 15.31 7.66 -16.75
N SER A 52 14.89 7.72 -18.01
CA SER A 52 14.37 8.96 -18.59
C SER A 52 12.86 9.11 -18.38
N THR A 53 12.39 10.37 -18.36
CA THR A 53 10.97 10.68 -18.38
C THR A 53 10.25 10.03 -19.57
N ARG A 54 10.95 9.92 -20.71
CA ARG A 54 10.42 9.31 -21.92
C ARG A 54 10.16 7.82 -21.73
N ASP A 55 11.11 7.09 -21.10
CA ASP A 55 10.94 5.65 -20.85
C ASP A 55 9.72 5.36 -19.97
N LEU A 56 9.47 6.20 -18.95
CA LEU A 56 8.32 6.09 -18.07
C LEU A 56 7.01 6.42 -18.83
N VAL A 57 6.99 7.49 -19.60
CA VAL A 57 5.84 7.88 -20.42
C VAL A 57 5.48 6.77 -21.40
N ASP A 58 6.47 6.31 -22.19
CA ASP A 58 6.28 5.24 -23.17
C ASP A 58 5.77 3.96 -22.51
N LEU A 59 6.30 3.62 -21.33
CA LEU A 59 5.85 2.46 -20.57
C LEU A 59 4.38 2.55 -20.17
N ILE A 60 3.95 3.70 -19.64
CA ILE A 60 2.59 3.91 -19.18
C ILE A 60 1.62 3.97 -20.37
N GLU A 61 1.97 4.69 -21.44
CA GLU A 61 1.11 4.88 -22.60
C GLU A 61 0.90 3.61 -23.44
N HIS A 62 1.83 2.64 -23.35
CA HIS A 62 1.66 1.32 -23.98
C HIS A 62 0.62 0.42 -23.26
N ASP A 63 0.18 0.79 -22.05
CA ASP A 63 -0.87 0.09 -21.31
C ASP A 63 -2.06 1.04 -21.08
N GLN A 64 -3.12 0.84 -21.88
CA GLN A 64 -4.32 1.71 -21.83
C GLN A 64 -4.99 1.71 -20.45
N ALA A 65 -5.03 0.56 -19.78
CA ALA A 65 -5.63 0.45 -18.44
C ALA A 65 -4.81 1.24 -17.43
N LEU A 66 -3.47 1.09 -17.46
CA LEU A 66 -2.55 1.85 -16.62
C LEU A 66 -2.66 3.36 -16.92
N THR A 67 -2.64 3.76 -18.18
CA THR A 67 -2.83 5.15 -18.60
C THR A 67 -4.11 5.75 -18.03
N GLY A 68 -5.25 5.05 -18.18
CA GLY A 68 -6.53 5.50 -17.64
C GLY A 68 -6.51 5.66 -16.12
N LYS A 69 -5.92 4.71 -15.39
CA LYS A 69 -5.77 4.78 -13.93
C LYS A 69 -4.82 5.91 -13.52
N MET A 70 -3.69 6.06 -14.19
CA MET A 70 -2.73 7.13 -13.90
C MET A 70 -3.33 8.52 -14.12
N LEU A 71 -4.07 8.74 -15.22
CA LEU A 71 -4.74 10.02 -15.45
C LEU A 71 -5.86 10.29 -14.44
N ARG A 72 -6.61 9.26 -14.01
CA ARG A 72 -7.58 9.41 -12.93
C ARG A 72 -6.90 9.81 -11.62
N LEU A 73 -5.81 9.13 -11.25
CA LEU A 73 -5.03 9.47 -10.05
C LEU A 73 -4.45 10.88 -10.13
N ALA A 74 -3.84 11.26 -11.26
CA ALA A 74 -3.29 12.60 -11.45
C ALA A 74 -4.36 13.71 -11.39
N ASN A 75 -5.60 13.40 -11.74
CA ASN A 75 -6.75 14.31 -11.62
C ASN A 75 -7.52 14.13 -10.32
N SER A 76 -7.09 13.24 -9.46
CA SER A 76 -7.68 13.16 -8.13
C SER A 76 -7.41 14.46 -7.41
N ALA A 77 -8.35 14.85 -6.60
CA ALA A 77 -8.20 16.04 -5.79
C ALA A 77 -6.95 15.96 -4.90
N PHE A 78 -6.52 14.74 -4.55
CA PHE A 78 -5.27 14.48 -3.82
C PHE A 78 -4.02 15.18 -4.42
N PHE A 79 -3.92 15.31 -5.74
CA PHE A 79 -2.81 16.01 -6.39
C PHE A 79 -3.08 17.49 -6.68
N GLY A 80 -4.22 18.04 -6.22
CA GLY A 80 -4.53 19.47 -6.19
C GLY A 80 -4.44 20.19 -7.53
N GLN A 81 -4.68 19.50 -8.63
CA GLN A 81 -4.49 20.11 -9.94
C GLN A 81 -5.66 21.05 -10.30
N SER A 82 -5.36 22.34 -10.41
CA SER A 82 -6.33 23.37 -10.82
C SER A 82 -6.84 23.21 -12.26
N ARG A 83 -6.16 22.41 -13.08
CA ARG A 83 -6.53 22.12 -14.47
C ARG A 83 -6.42 20.64 -14.73
N ARG A 84 -7.39 20.10 -15.48
CA ARG A 84 -7.43 18.68 -15.84
C ARG A 84 -6.14 18.24 -16.56
N VAL A 85 -5.54 17.17 -16.06
CA VAL A 85 -4.39 16.48 -16.63
C VAL A 85 -4.91 15.48 -17.67
N ALA A 86 -4.59 15.69 -18.94
CA ALA A 86 -5.10 14.88 -20.04
C ALA A 86 -4.06 13.93 -20.65
N THR A 87 -2.79 14.08 -20.28
CA THR A 87 -1.67 13.28 -20.85
C THR A 87 -0.69 12.87 -19.76
N ILE A 88 0.00 11.75 -19.97
CA ILE A 88 1.03 11.25 -19.05
C ILE A 88 2.23 12.20 -18.96
N PRO A 89 2.75 12.77 -20.07
CA PRO A 89 3.79 13.79 -19.95
C PRO A 89 3.41 14.97 -19.06
N ARG A 90 2.14 15.40 -19.12
CA ARG A 90 1.66 16.47 -18.24
C ARG A 90 1.56 16.02 -16.78
N ALA A 91 1.16 14.78 -16.53
CA ALA A 91 1.19 14.20 -15.19
C ALA A 91 2.60 14.18 -14.61
N VAL A 92 3.58 13.73 -15.39
CA VAL A 92 4.99 13.71 -14.96
C VAL A 92 5.52 15.12 -14.68
N MET A 93 5.16 16.10 -15.52
CA MET A 93 5.57 17.48 -15.31
C MET A 93 5.01 18.09 -14.01
N LEU A 94 3.78 17.73 -13.64
CA LEU A 94 3.08 18.29 -12.49
C LEU A 94 3.39 17.56 -11.18
N LEU A 95 3.44 16.24 -11.23
CA LEU A 95 3.62 15.38 -10.05
C LEU A 95 5.07 15.00 -9.80
N GLY A 96 5.92 15.16 -10.80
CA GLY A 96 7.30 14.69 -10.80
C GLY A 96 7.44 13.24 -11.28
N PHE A 97 8.63 12.92 -11.81
CA PHE A 97 8.97 11.60 -12.33
C PHE A 97 8.80 10.49 -11.28
N SER A 98 9.39 10.66 -10.10
CA SER A 98 9.37 9.65 -9.03
C SER A 98 7.95 9.35 -8.55
N THR A 99 7.10 10.39 -8.36
CA THR A 99 5.71 10.20 -7.94
C THR A 99 4.93 9.39 -8.98
N VAL A 100 5.03 9.74 -10.26
CA VAL A 100 4.32 9.03 -11.34
C VAL A 100 4.82 7.59 -11.48
N ARG A 101 6.14 7.37 -11.40
CA ARG A 101 6.74 6.04 -11.41
C ARG A 101 6.23 5.17 -10.25
N ASN A 102 6.24 5.71 -9.04
CA ASN A 102 5.84 4.99 -7.83
C ASN A 102 4.33 4.68 -7.82
N LEU A 103 3.50 5.60 -8.33
CA LEU A 103 2.07 5.34 -8.56
C LEU A 103 1.87 4.22 -9.59
N ALA A 104 2.60 4.25 -10.71
CA ALA A 104 2.52 3.20 -11.73
C ALA A 104 2.92 1.83 -11.15
N LEU A 105 3.98 1.79 -10.33
CA LEU A 105 4.38 0.60 -9.59
C LEU A 105 3.26 0.09 -8.70
N GLY A 106 2.72 0.95 -7.84
CA GLY A 106 1.63 0.60 -6.92
C GLY A 106 0.41 0.07 -7.67
N VAL A 107 -0.08 0.78 -8.69
CA VAL A 107 -1.21 0.34 -9.51
C VAL A 107 -0.97 -1.06 -10.09
N LYS A 108 0.23 -1.33 -10.62
CA LYS A 108 0.52 -2.64 -11.23
C LYS A 108 0.65 -3.77 -10.19
N VAL A 109 1.20 -3.49 -9.02
CA VAL A 109 1.22 -4.45 -7.90
C VAL A 109 -0.20 -4.83 -7.51
N TRP A 110 -1.06 -3.82 -7.29
CA TRP A 110 -2.45 -4.02 -6.91
C TRP A 110 -3.24 -4.76 -7.99
N ASP A 111 -3.15 -4.35 -9.26
CA ASP A 111 -3.81 -5.02 -10.38
C ASP A 111 -3.43 -6.49 -10.51
N THR A 112 -2.20 -6.82 -10.16
CA THR A 112 -1.69 -8.18 -10.24
C THR A 112 -2.33 -9.10 -9.20
N ILE A 113 -2.66 -8.57 -8.01
CA ILE A 113 -3.17 -9.36 -6.88
C ILE A 113 -4.68 -9.22 -6.72
N ALA A 114 -5.27 -8.14 -7.20
CA ALA A 114 -6.69 -7.80 -7.04
C ALA A 114 -7.72 -8.83 -7.56
N PRO A 115 -7.45 -9.69 -8.57
CA PRO A 115 -8.45 -10.61 -9.07
C PRO A 115 -9.05 -11.48 -7.96
N GLY A 116 -10.40 -11.45 -7.87
CA GLY A 116 -11.15 -12.22 -6.87
C GLY A 116 -11.39 -11.51 -5.52
N ILE A 117 -10.91 -10.28 -5.37
CA ILE A 117 -11.20 -9.46 -4.18
C ILE A 117 -12.46 -8.61 -4.46
N PRO A 118 -13.43 -8.55 -3.51
CA PRO A 118 -14.60 -7.69 -3.67
C PRO A 118 -14.21 -6.22 -3.87
N SER A 119 -14.83 -5.55 -4.83
CA SER A 119 -14.47 -4.18 -5.24
C SER A 119 -14.53 -3.17 -4.10
N GLU A 120 -15.51 -3.28 -3.21
CA GLU A 120 -15.62 -2.43 -2.01
C GLU A 120 -14.41 -2.57 -1.08
N ARG A 121 -13.96 -3.81 -0.84
CA ARG A 121 -12.77 -4.10 -0.02
C ARG A 121 -11.51 -3.57 -0.68
N LEU A 122 -11.40 -3.77 -1.99
CA LEU A 122 -10.27 -3.27 -2.76
C LEU A 122 -10.19 -1.74 -2.70
N ARG A 123 -11.32 -1.03 -2.87
CA ARG A 123 -11.38 0.43 -2.75
C ARG A 123 -10.96 0.91 -1.37
N ALA A 124 -11.50 0.30 -0.31
CA ALA A 124 -11.17 0.70 1.06
C ALA A 124 -9.67 0.53 1.37
N LEU A 125 -9.09 -0.60 0.98
CA LEU A 125 -7.65 -0.85 1.15
C LEU A 125 -6.80 0.12 0.31
N TRP A 126 -7.19 0.35 -0.95
CA TRP A 126 -6.49 1.27 -1.82
C TRP A 126 -6.49 2.70 -1.28
N SER A 127 -7.66 3.21 -0.85
CA SER A 127 -7.77 4.53 -0.24
C SER A 127 -6.89 4.66 1.00
N HIS A 128 -6.90 3.64 1.86
CA HIS A 128 -6.02 3.59 3.02
C HIS A 128 -4.54 3.62 2.62
N ALA A 129 -4.13 2.78 1.69
CA ALA A 129 -2.75 2.69 1.22
C ALA A 129 -2.25 4.03 0.64
N VAL A 130 -3.08 4.72 -0.14
CA VAL A 130 -2.74 6.05 -0.68
C VAL A 130 -2.60 7.08 0.43
N MET A 131 -3.52 7.11 1.40
CA MET A 131 -3.41 8.02 2.54
C MET A 131 -2.12 7.78 3.34
N VAL A 132 -1.77 6.52 3.58
CA VAL A 132 -0.51 6.17 4.26
C VAL A 132 0.70 6.56 3.42
N ALA A 133 0.67 6.34 2.10
CA ALA A 133 1.74 6.74 1.20
C ALA A 133 2.04 8.24 1.29
N VAL A 134 0.99 9.06 1.22
CA VAL A 134 1.12 10.51 1.27
C VAL A 134 1.58 11.00 2.62
N GLY A 135 0.93 10.55 3.67
CA GLY A 135 1.32 10.93 5.03
C GLY A 135 2.78 10.57 5.30
N SER A 136 3.21 9.38 4.89
CA SER A 136 4.62 8.93 5.02
C SER A 136 5.56 9.83 4.23
N LYS A 137 5.21 10.21 2.99
CA LYS A 137 6.00 11.15 2.18
C LYS A 137 6.16 12.51 2.88
N VAL A 138 5.05 13.08 3.36
CA VAL A 138 5.04 14.38 4.05
C VAL A 138 5.87 14.33 5.32
N LEU A 139 5.66 13.33 6.16
CA LEU A 139 6.40 13.17 7.43
C LEU A 139 7.90 12.95 7.17
N THR A 140 8.26 12.10 6.21
CA THR A 140 9.67 11.83 5.87
C THR A 140 10.36 13.10 5.39
N ALA A 141 9.71 13.90 4.54
CA ALA A 141 10.26 15.18 4.07
C ALA A 141 10.42 16.19 5.21
N LYS A 142 9.41 16.32 6.09
CA LYS A 142 9.43 17.29 7.19
C LYS A 142 10.41 16.93 8.30
N LEU A 143 10.61 15.65 8.57
CA LEU A 143 11.50 15.15 9.60
C LEU A 143 12.91 14.83 9.08
N CYS A 144 13.18 15.00 7.79
CA CYS A 144 14.44 14.64 7.13
C CYS A 144 14.87 13.18 7.45
N ALA A 145 13.91 12.25 7.45
CA ALA A 145 14.09 10.88 7.95
C ALA A 145 14.31 9.85 6.83
N GLY A 146 14.76 10.28 5.65
CA GLY A 146 15.03 9.43 4.49
C GLY A 146 14.51 10.04 3.18
N ASP A 147 14.39 9.21 2.15
CA ASP A 147 13.84 9.63 0.86
C ASP A 147 12.28 9.66 0.93
N PRO A 148 11.64 10.82 0.71
CA PRO A 148 10.19 10.93 0.72
C PRO A 148 9.49 10.11 -0.37
N ASP A 149 10.11 9.90 -1.53
CA ASP A 149 9.52 9.12 -2.62
C ASP A 149 9.60 7.61 -2.32
N GLU A 150 10.64 7.17 -1.64
CA GLU A 150 10.74 5.81 -1.13
C GLU A 150 9.71 5.56 -0.02
N ALA A 151 9.54 6.51 0.91
CA ALA A 151 8.52 6.46 1.96
C ALA A 151 7.09 6.41 1.37
N PHE A 152 6.84 7.14 0.29
CA PHE A 152 5.58 7.06 -0.45
C PHE A 152 5.32 5.64 -0.97
N THR A 153 6.31 5.03 -1.62
CA THR A 153 6.20 3.67 -2.16
C THR A 153 5.99 2.65 -1.05
N ALA A 154 6.74 2.77 0.03
CA ALA A 154 6.61 1.92 1.20
C ALA A 154 5.22 2.01 1.82
N GLY A 155 4.69 3.23 1.97
CA GLY A 155 3.32 3.46 2.43
C GLY A 155 2.25 2.90 1.50
N LEU A 156 2.46 2.99 0.17
CA LEU A 156 1.51 2.45 -0.82
C LEU A 156 1.44 0.92 -0.82
N LEU A 157 2.52 0.25 -0.45
CA LEU A 157 2.65 -1.20 -0.51
C LEU A 157 2.64 -1.89 0.86
N HIS A 158 2.55 -1.15 1.99
CA HIS A 158 2.68 -1.73 3.33
C HIS A 158 1.66 -2.83 3.61
N ASP A 159 0.44 -2.68 3.11
CA ASP A 159 -0.71 -3.56 3.34
C ASP A 159 -0.96 -4.58 2.21
N VAL A 160 -0.04 -4.73 1.25
CA VAL A 160 -0.21 -5.61 0.08
C VAL A 160 -0.50 -7.07 0.46
N GLY A 161 -0.02 -7.51 1.61
CA GLY A 161 -0.28 -8.86 2.13
C GLY A 161 -1.77 -9.11 2.44
N ARG A 162 -2.56 -8.07 2.74
CA ARG A 162 -4.01 -8.17 2.94
C ARG A 162 -4.74 -8.60 1.66
N LEU A 163 -4.23 -8.17 0.49
CA LEU A 163 -4.75 -8.63 -0.80
C LEU A 163 -4.51 -10.13 -0.98
N ILE A 164 -3.32 -10.61 -0.61
CA ILE A 164 -2.96 -12.02 -0.74
C ILE A 164 -3.81 -12.88 0.21
N LEU A 165 -3.92 -12.48 1.47
CA LEU A 165 -4.77 -13.18 2.44
C LEU A 165 -6.24 -13.14 2.04
N GLY A 166 -6.73 -11.98 1.56
CA GLY A 166 -8.08 -11.81 1.05
C GLY A 166 -8.38 -12.69 -0.17
N ALA A 167 -7.46 -12.78 -1.11
CA ALA A 167 -7.58 -13.68 -2.26
C ALA A 167 -7.55 -15.17 -1.85
N ARG A 168 -6.72 -15.53 -0.87
CA ARG A 168 -6.53 -16.91 -0.38
C ARG A 168 -7.69 -17.40 0.47
N PHE A 169 -8.12 -16.60 1.46
CA PHE A 169 -9.12 -16.97 2.45
C PHE A 169 -10.52 -16.40 2.18
N LYS A 170 -10.65 -15.54 1.19
CA LYS A 170 -11.93 -15.00 0.69
C LYS A 170 -12.80 -14.41 1.82
N ASP A 171 -14.08 -14.81 1.88
CA ASP A 171 -15.04 -14.29 2.85
C ASP A 171 -14.60 -14.51 4.30
N ALA A 172 -13.88 -15.59 4.60
CA ALA A 172 -13.36 -15.86 5.95
C ALA A 172 -12.39 -14.75 6.40
N TYR A 173 -11.54 -14.23 5.50
CA TYR A 173 -10.64 -13.13 5.81
C TYR A 173 -11.40 -11.82 6.09
N TRP A 174 -12.34 -11.47 5.21
CA TRP A 174 -13.06 -10.22 5.32
C TRP A 174 -14.03 -10.18 6.50
N THR A 175 -14.57 -11.34 6.91
CA THR A 175 -15.44 -11.46 8.07
C THR A 175 -14.65 -11.41 9.38
N ALA A 176 -13.52 -12.10 9.46
CA ALA A 176 -12.68 -12.10 10.65
C ALA A 176 -12.16 -10.70 11.00
N GLY A 177 -11.78 -9.90 10.00
CA GLY A 177 -11.29 -8.52 10.19
C GLY A 177 -12.38 -7.48 10.53
N ALA A 178 -13.63 -7.86 10.61
CA ALA A 178 -14.75 -6.94 10.91
C ALA A 178 -14.95 -6.67 12.42
N GLU A 179 -14.25 -7.37 13.30
CA GLU A 179 -14.35 -7.18 14.75
C GLU A 179 -13.59 -5.93 15.22
N PRO A 180 -14.25 -4.92 15.80
CA PRO A 180 -13.63 -3.63 16.12
C PRO A 180 -12.70 -3.64 17.33
N VAL A 181 -12.67 -4.73 18.10
CA VAL A 181 -12.02 -4.78 19.43
C VAL A 181 -10.59 -5.35 19.40
N ARG A 182 -10.21 -6.03 18.32
CA ARG A 182 -8.88 -6.67 18.19
C ARG A 182 -8.03 -6.02 17.10
N SER A 183 -6.73 -5.98 17.35
CA SER A 183 -5.77 -5.66 16.29
C SER A 183 -5.93 -6.64 15.12
N ILE A 184 -5.92 -6.14 13.90
CA ILE A 184 -6.01 -7.00 12.70
C ILE A 184 -4.94 -8.09 12.69
N VAL A 185 -3.73 -7.79 13.14
CA VAL A 185 -2.64 -8.76 13.19
C VAL A 185 -2.90 -9.89 14.18
N ASP A 186 -3.58 -9.60 15.31
CA ASP A 186 -3.95 -10.62 16.30
C ASP A 186 -5.06 -11.51 15.75
N VAL A 187 -6.02 -10.93 15.04
CA VAL A 187 -7.09 -11.67 14.37
C VAL A 187 -6.51 -12.59 13.29
N GLU A 188 -5.63 -12.09 12.45
CA GLU A 188 -4.98 -12.85 11.40
C GLU A 188 -4.14 -14.00 11.98
N GLN A 189 -3.35 -13.72 13.02
CA GLN A 189 -2.56 -14.75 13.70
C GLN A 189 -3.44 -15.86 14.29
N ALA A 190 -4.53 -15.48 14.94
CA ALA A 190 -5.45 -16.45 15.55
C ALA A 190 -6.25 -17.26 14.53
N ALA A 191 -6.73 -16.61 13.46
CA ALA A 191 -7.58 -17.25 12.46
C ALA A 191 -6.81 -18.01 11.39
N PHE A 192 -5.65 -17.49 10.96
CA PHE A 192 -4.92 -18.01 9.80
C PHE A 192 -3.50 -18.48 10.11
N GLY A 193 -2.97 -18.17 11.31
CA GLY A 193 -1.60 -18.54 11.69
C GLY A 193 -0.50 -17.73 11.03
N VAL A 194 -0.86 -16.64 10.35
CA VAL A 194 0.08 -15.76 9.63
C VAL A 194 -0.51 -14.36 9.51
N GLN A 195 0.34 -13.34 9.53
CA GLN A 195 -0.05 -11.94 9.44
C GLN A 195 0.21 -11.37 8.05
N HIS A 196 -0.64 -10.43 7.60
CA HIS A 196 -0.46 -9.77 6.30
C HIS A 196 0.90 -9.08 6.15
N ALA A 197 1.42 -8.50 7.23
CA ALA A 197 2.74 -7.86 7.23
C ALA A 197 3.85 -8.82 6.80
N GLU A 198 3.81 -10.06 7.31
CA GLU A 198 4.75 -11.10 6.95
C GLU A 198 4.58 -11.56 5.49
N VAL A 199 3.33 -11.80 5.07
CA VAL A 199 2.98 -12.24 3.70
C VAL A 199 3.35 -11.19 2.66
N GLY A 200 3.06 -9.92 2.94
CA GLY A 200 3.46 -8.78 2.10
C GLY A 200 4.97 -8.70 1.95
N GLY A 201 5.70 -8.85 3.05
CA GLY A 201 7.16 -8.88 3.04
C GLY A 201 7.73 -10.01 2.18
N TRP A 202 7.15 -11.22 2.21
CA TRP A 202 7.59 -12.33 1.36
C TRP A 202 7.44 -11.99 -0.13
N LEU A 203 6.28 -11.43 -0.50
CA LEU A 203 6.00 -11.05 -1.89
C LEU A 203 6.97 -9.99 -2.39
N LEU A 204 7.08 -8.88 -1.66
CA LEU A 204 7.88 -7.73 -2.08
C LEU A 204 9.38 -8.08 -2.17
N GLU A 205 9.87 -8.91 -1.24
CA GLU A 205 11.24 -9.44 -1.28
C GLU A 205 11.47 -10.33 -2.53
N THR A 206 10.51 -11.21 -2.82
CA THR A 206 10.56 -12.10 -4.00
C THR A 206 10.55 -11.29 -5.30
N TRP A 207 9.88 -10.16 -5.31
CA TRP A 207 9.84 -9.26 -6.45
C TRP A 207 11.03 -8.30 -6.54
N GLY A 208 12.00 -8.41 -5.62
CA GLY A 208 13.25 -7.63 -5.64
C GLY A 208 13.06 -6.16 -5.27
N LEU A 209 12.02 -5.80 -4.49
CA LEU A 209 11.87 -4.42 -4.07
C LEU A 209 12.97 -4.01 -3.07
N PRO A 210 13.29 -2.69 -2.97
CA PRO A 210 14.26 -2.18 -2.02
C PRO A 210 14.02 -2.67 -0.59
N PRO A 211 15.10 -2.96 0.18
CA PRO A 211 14.98 -3.50 1.54
C PRO A 211 14.13 -2.65 2.47
N SER A 212 14.18 -1.33 2.36
CA SER A 212 13.38 -0.38 3.15
C SER A 212 11.87 -0.53 2.92
N ILE A 213 11.44 -0.79 1.67
CA ILE A 213 10.03 -1.04 1.33
C ILE A 213 9.60 -2.39 1.90
N VAL A 214 10.42 -3.42 1.76
CA VAL A 214 10.16 -4.77 2.32
C VAL A 214 10.07 -4.70 3.85
N GLU A 215 10.98 -3.98 4.49
CA GLU A 215 11.00 -3.81 5.94
C GLU A 215 9.78 -3.04 6.43
N ALA A 216 9.38 -1.97 5.74
CA ALA A 216 8.17 -1.24 6.05
C ALA A 216 6.93 -2.14 6.00
N ALA A 217 6.78 -2.95 4.96
CA ALA A 217 5.68 -3.91 4.87
C ALA A 217 5.68 -4.93 6.01
N ARG A 218 6.85 -5.42 6.42
CA ARG A 218 6.97 -6.40 7.52
C ARG A 218 6.73 -5.82 8.90
N LEU A 219 7.12 -4.57 9.13
CA LEU A 219 7.25 -4.01 10.49
C LEU A 219 6.34 -2.81 10.76
N HIS A 220 5.42 -2.43 9.85
CA HIS A 220 4.56 -1.25 10.06
C HIS A 220 3.62 -1.36 11.27
N HIS A 221 3.34 -2.56 11.75
CA HIS A 221 2.65 -2.79 13.02
C HIS A 221 3.58 -2.87 14.23
N ALA A 222 4.85 -3.12 14.01
CA ALA A 222 5.86 -3.03 15.06
C ALA A 222 6.11 -1.56 15.42
N ALA A 223 6.75 -1.34 16.55
CA ALA A 223 7.19 -0.01 16.97
C ALA A 223 8.72 0.03 16.94
N PRO A 224 9.36 0.22 15.77
CA PRO A 224 10.80 0.25 15.69
C PRO A 224 11.35 1.41 16.50
N ASP A 225 12.40 1.16 17.27
CA ASP A 225 13.02 2.14 18.18
C ASP A 225 13.82 3.22 17.41
N ARG A 226 14.03 3.02 16.10
CA ARG A 226 14.82 3.94 15.27
C ARG A 226 13.93 4.76 14.36
N PRO A 227 14.16 6.09 14.27
CA PRO A 227 13.50 6.91 13.26
C PRO A 227 13.93 6.45 11.85
N GLY A 228 13.01 6.49 10.91
CA GLY A 228 13.24 6.07 9.52
C GLY A 228 11.94 5.78 8.80
N ILE A 229 12.01 5.40 7.53
CA ILE A 229 10.85 5.15 6.68
C ILE A 229 9.89 4.15 7.33
N THR A 230 10.39 3.00 7.81
CA THR A 230 9.57 1.96 8.46
C THR A 230 8.79 2.51 9.66
N ALA A 231 9.45 3.29 10.52
CA ALA A 231 8.81 3.91 11.68
C ALA A 231 7.71 4.89 11.27
N LEU A 232 7.99 5.72 10.26
CA LEU A 232 7.04 6.72 9.77
C LEU A 232 5.85 6.10 9.02
N VAL A 233 6.06 5.05 8.25
CA VAL A 233 4.97 4.27 7.64
C VAL A 233 4.06 3.69 8.73
N GLY A 234 4.63 3.08 9.77
CA GLY A 234 3.87 2.54 10.89
C GLY A 234 3.11 3.62 11.68
N ALA A 235 3.73 4.77 11.95
CA ALA A 235 3.09 5.91 12.58
C ALA A 235 1.93 6.43 11.74
N THR A 236 2.17 6.64 10.45
CA THR A 236 1.15 7.12 9.50
C THR A 236 -0.01 6.14 9.41
N ASN A 237 0.26 4.83 9.32
CA ASN A 237 -0.77 3.78 9.30
C ASN A 237 -1.71 3.88 10.51
N ARG A 238 -1.14 3.98 11.73
CA ARG A 238 -1.93 4.12 12.96
C ARG A 238 -2.74 5.41 13.00
N LEU A 239 -2.14 6.53 12.62
CA LEU A 239 -2.78 7.84 12.66
C LEU A 239 -3.85 7.99 11.58
N VAL A 240 -3.64 7.48 10.36
CA VAL A 240 -4.66 7.43 9.30
C VAL A 240 -5.86 6.60 9.74
N ALA A 241 -5.64 5.41 10.32
CA ALA A 241 -6.72 4.57 10.83
C ALA A 241 -7.52 5.25 11.96
N ALA A 242 -6.88 6.15 12.71
CA ALA A 242 -7.46 6.90 13.83
C ALA A 242 -8.02 8.27 13.44
N THR A 243 -7.92 8.67 12.17
CA THR A 243 -8.36 9.99 11.68
C THR A 243 -9.68 9.88 10.94
N ASP A 244 -10.59 10.82 11.22
CA ASP A 244 -11.71 11.12 10.35
C ASP A 244 -11.22 12.17 9.33
N VAL A 245 -10.87 11.72 8.14
CA VAL A 245 -10.29 12.59 7.11
C VAL A 245 -11.32 13.57 6.55
N ALA A 246 -12.61 13.17 6.49
CA ALA A 246 -13.68 14.02 5.99
C ALA A 246 -13.92 15.20 6.94
N GLU A 247 -13.87 14.95 8.25
CA GLU A 247 -14.01 15.99 9.27
C GLU A 247 -12.67 16.67 9.64
N ARG A 248 -11.57 16.29 8.99
CA ARG A 248 -10.21 16.82 9.21
C ARG A 248 -9.77 16.78 10.67
N ARG A 249 -10.12 15.72 11.38
CA ARG A 249 -9.78 15.58 12.80
C ARG A 249 -9.43 14.15 13.18
N LEU A 250 -8.58 14.02 14.19
CA LEU A 250 -8.40 12.77 14.89
C LEU A 250 -9.68 12.41 15.64
N ARG A 251 -10.04 11.14 15.64
CA ARG A 251 -11.12 10.64 16.51
C ARG A 251 -10.72 10.80 17.97
N PRO A 252 -11.66 11.04 18.89
CA PRO A 252 -11.34 11.26 20.31
C PRO A 252 -10.49 10.14 20.92
N GLU A 253 -10.75 8.91 20.53
CA GLU A 253 -10.02 7.71 20.97
C GLU A 253 -8.59 7.61 20.44
N ALA A 254 -8.21 8.47 19.51
CA ALA A 254 -6.88 8.47 18.90
C ALA A 254 -5.85 9.32 19.65
N ALA A 255 -6.23 10.02 20.71
CA ALA A 255 -5.32 10.88 21.48
C ALA A 255 -4.07 10.12 21.98
N ASP A 256 -4.26 8.90 22.46
CA ASP A 256 -3.13 8.06 22.92
C ASP A 256 -2.22 7.62 21.76
N ALA A 257 -2.79 7.41 20.56
CA ALA A 257 -1.99 7.10 19.38
C ALA A 257 -1.09 8.28 19.02
N LEU A 258 -1.66 9.49 18.95
CA LEU A 258 -0.89 10.70 18.66
C LEU A 258 0.16 10.98 19.73
N ALA A 259 -0.16 10.81 21.01
CA ALA A 259 0.82 10.99 22.10
C ALA A 259 2.05 10.07 21.94
N ARG A 260 1.83 8.81 21.56
CA ARG A 260 2.93 7.86 21.29
C ARG A 260 3.77 8.30 20.09
N GLU A 261 3.15 8.80 19.04
CA GLU A 261 3.86 9.24 17.84
C GLU A 261 4.54 10.60 18.03
N THR A 262 4.01 11.44 18.94
CA THR A 262 4.66 12.71 19.35
C THR A 262 6.02 12.45 19.99
N ALA A 263 6.16 11.42 20.81
CA ALA A 263 7.45 11.01 21.36
C ALA A 263 8.47 10.59 20.28
N ARG A 264 8.01 10.32 19.06
CA ARG A 264 8.83 9.98 17.87
C ARG A 264 9.00 11.15 16.89
N GLY A 265 8.54 12.34 17.25
CA GLY A 265 8.66 13.57 16.45
C GLY A 265 7.44 13.88 15.57
N VAL A 266 6.40 13.05 15.57
CA VAL A 266 5.15 13.36 14.86
C VAL A 266 4.23 14.15 15.78
N THR A 267 4.44 15.49 15.82
CA THR A 267 3.63 16.37 16.68
C THR A 267 2.21 16.56 16.11
N PRO A 268 1.26 17.06 16.95
CA PRO A 268 -0.09 17.40 16.49
C PRO A 268 -0.08 18.35 15.29
N GLU A 269 0.75 19.40 15.34
CA GLU A 269 0.86 20.42 14.28
C GLU A 269 1.39 19.81 12.98
N LEU A 270 2.35 18.87 13.09
CA LEU A 270 2.86 18.15 11.92
C LEU A 270 1.80 17.20 11.35
N TRP A 271 1.00 16.56 12.22
CA TRP A 271 -0.11 15.72 11.75
C TRP A 271 -1.22 16.54 11.09
N ASP A 272 -1.51 17.75 11.57
CA ASP A 272 -2.45 18.68 10.91
C ASP A 272 -2.00 19.04 9.49
N VAL A 273 -0.70 19.17 9.24
CA VAL A 273 -0.17 19.32 7.87
C VAL A 273 -0.49 18.10 7.01
N VAL A 274 -0.36 16.90 7.56
CA VAL A 274 -0.72 15.65 6.84
C VAL A 274 -2.23 15.59 6.57
N ILE A 275 -3.06 15.86 7.60
CA ILE A 275 -4.53 15.88 7.44
C ILE A 275 -4.94 16.90 6.38
N THR A 276 -4.34 18.09 6.40
CA THR A 276 -4.59 19.11 5.38
C THR A 276 -4.24 18.60 3.99
N ALA A 277 -3.07 18.02 3.81
CA ALA A 277 -2.66 17.44 2.54
C ALA A 277 -3.57 16.30 2.07
N LEU A 278 -4.16 15.52 3.00
CA LEU A 278 -5.11 14.47 2.68
C LEU A 278 -6.51 14.98 2.36
N ALA A 279 -6.91 16.11 2.95
CA ALA A 279 -8.27 16.62 2.90
C ALA A 279 -8.49 17.75 1.87
N GLU A 280 -7.44 18.51 1.49
CA GLU A 280 -7.56 19.60 0.50
C GLU A 280 -8.05 19.10 -0.85
N ASP A 281 -8.08 17.81 -1.06
CA ASP A 281 -8.10 17.21 -2.37
C ASP A 281 -9.29 16.33 -2.72
N GLY A 282 -10.32 16.16 -1.88
CA GLY A 282 -11.43 15.24 -2.22
C GLY A 282 -10.95 13.84 -2.67
N ALA A 283 -9.73 13.47 -2.28
CA ALA A 283 -9.03 12.26 -2.71
C ALA A 283 -9.86 10.99 -2.46
N LEU A 284 -10.66 11.00 -1.40
CA LEU A 284 -11.51 9.88 -1.00
C LEU A 284 -12.64 9.62 -2.00
N GLU A 285 -13.26 10.66 -2.58
CA GLU A 285 -14.34 10.48 -3.57
C GLU A 285 -13.83 9.99 -4.93
N THR A 286 -12.64 10.46 -5.32
CA THR A 286 -12.07 10.13 -6.63
C THR A 286 -11.41 8.75 -6.64
N LEU A 287 -10.81 8.34 -5.52
CA LEU A 287 -10.20 7.01 -5.36
C LEU A 287 -11.25 5.89 -5.36
N GLY A 288 -12.46 6.16 -4.87
CA GLY A 288 -13.59 5.24 -4.95
C GLY A 288 -14.12 4.99 -6.38
N ARG A 289 -13.73 5.80 -7.37
CA ARG A 289 -14.14 5.68 -8.77
C ARG A 289 -13.07 5.07 -9.69
N VAL A 290 -11.98 4.55 -9.14
CA VAL A 290 -10.89 3.94 -9.93
C VAL A 290 -11.29 2.61 -10.58
N GLU A 291 -12.50 2.13 -10.30
CA GLU A 291 -13.04 0.87 -10.85
C GLU A 291 -14.29 1.09 -11.70
N ALA A 292 -14.18 1.60 -12.85
CA ALA A 292 -15.21 1.40 -13.89
C ALA A 292 -14.51 1.33 -15.24
#